data_54dd96f5ff5ae520f82db3fc3c077887
#
_entry.id   54dd96f5ff5ae520f82db3fc3c077887
#
_cell.length_a   1.000
_cell.length_b   1.000
_cell.length_c   1.000
_cell.angle_alpha   90.00
_cell.angle_beta   90.00
_cell.angle_gamma   90.00
#
_symmetry.space_group_name_H-M   'P 1'
#
loop_
_entity.id
_entity.type
_entity.pdbx_description
1 polymer ?
#
loop_
_entity_poly.entity_id
_entity_poly.type
_entity_poly.pdbx_seq_one_letter_code
_entity_poly.pdbx_strand_id
1 'polypeptide(L)'
;MLFHPTIMDERKRDTSRYAAAIWLGVTQLLLVGVIFYRLYVLGQPDEQIRDFQAVLAISLFGYIGLQLFLGGIMPIPTWKGALVSYLVLTAAITAVCLAIYGWPKPEEWSDTWLPALLGPAILIGGYMGVARLGHWRIERQLERMGQ
;
A
#
# COMPACT_ATOMS: atom_id res chain seq x y z
N MET A 1 -8.11 8.35 -46.54
CA MET A 1 -7.44 7.56 -45.49
C MET A 1 -7.93 8.07 -44.16
N LEU A 2 -8.92 7.40 -43.59
CA LEU A 2 -9.49 7.75 -42.28
C LEU A 2 -8.67 7.04 -41.21
N PHE A 3 -7.71 7.75 -40.61
CA PHE A 3 -7.07 7.29 -39.39
C PHE A 3 -8.14 7.22 -38.29
N HIS A 4 -8.41 6.03 -37.76
CA HIS A 4 -9.21 5.85 -36.57
C HIS A 4 -8.45 6.44 -35.39
N PRO A 5 -8.88 7.58 -34.83
CA PRO A 5 -8.17 8.24 -33.72
C PRO A 5 -8.22 7.42 -32.41
N THR A 6 -9.16 6.51 -32.30
CA THR A 6 -9.43 5.70 -31.09
C THR A 6 -8.29 4.75 -30.71
N ILE A 7 -7.69 4.02 -31.66
CA ILE A 7 -6.68 2.99 -31.36
C ILE A 7 -5.34 3.63 -30.96
N MET A 8 -5.00 4.75 -31.58
CA MET A 8 -3.74 5.46 -31.25
C MET A 8 -3.81 6.17 -29.89
N ASP A 9 -5.00 6.57 -29.49
CA ASP A 9 -5.24 7.25 -28.20
C ASP A 9 -5.21 6.26 -27.01
N GLU A 10 -5.75 5.07 -27.17
CA GLU A 10 -5.70 4.01 -26.15
C GLU A 10 -4.27 3.55 -25.90
N ARG A 11 -3.49 3.32 -26.95
CA ARG A 11 -2.10 2.88 -26.84
C ARG A 11 -1.20 3.92 -26.18
N LYS A 12 -1.38 5.20 -26.49
CA LYS A 12 -0.68 6.31 -25.82
C LYS A 12 -1.06 6.42 -24.36
N ARG A 13 -2.33 6.23 -24.06
CA ARG A 13 -2.86 6.30 -22.71
C ARG A 13 -2.33 5.14 -21.83
N ASP A 14 -2.27 3.93 -22.37
CA ASP A 14 -1.72 2.77 -21.67
C ASP A 14 -0.22 2.89 -21.45
N THR A 15 0.52 3.36 -22.47
CA THR A 15 1.97 3.62 -22.36
C THR A 15 2.26 4.68 -21.30
N SER A 16 1.47 5.76 -21.25
CA SER A 16 1.60 6.82 -20.26
C SER A 16 1.32 6.31 -18.83
N ARG A 17 0.29 5.47 -18.66
CA ARG A 17 -0.03 4.84 -17.37
C ARG A 17 1.07 3.90 -16.91
N TYR A 18 1.62 3.11 -17.81
CA TYR A 18 2.72 2.19 -17.52
C TYR A 18 4.00 2.96 -17.13
N ALA A 19 4.33 4.00 -17.89
CA ALA A 19 5.47 4.87 -17.57
C ALA A 19 5.30 5.55 -16.21
N ALA A 20 4.10 6.04 -15.88
CA ALA A 20 3.81 6.64 -14.59
C ALA A 20 3.94 5.63 -13.43
N ALA A 21 3.50 4.39 -13.62
CA ALA A 21 3.64 3.35 -12.61
C ALA A 21 5.10 2.97 -12.36
N ILE A 22 5.91 2.82 -13.42
CA ILE A 22 7.35 2.57 -13.29
C ILE A 22 8.03 3.73 -12.57
N TRP A 23 7.75 4.97 -12.98
CA TRP A 23 8.37 6.15 -12.39
C TRP A 23 8.03 6.30 -10.92
N LEU A 24 6.79 5.99 -10.53
CA LEU A 24 6.37 5.95 -9.13
C LEU A 24 7.18 4.91 -8.34
N GLY A 25 7.34 3.69 -8.88
CA GLY A 25 8.15 2.64 -8.27
C GLY A 25 9.61 3.06 -8.08
N VAL A 26 10.21 3.68 -9.09
CA VAL A 26 11.58 4.22 -9.01
C VAL A 26 11.68 5.29 -7.94
N THR A 27 10.71 6.20 -7.87
CA THR A 27 10.69 7.27 -6.84
C THR A 27 10.57 6.70 -5.43
N GLN A 28 9.76 5.67 -5.24
CA GLN A 28 9.63 4.99 -3.94
C GLN A 28 10.94 4.29 -3.53
N LEU A 29 11.60 3.61 -4.47
CA LEU A 29 12.91 2.99 -4.20
C LEU A 29 13.99 4.03 -3.86
N LEU A 30 14.01 5.16 -4.53
CA LEU A 30 14.92 6.25 -4.21
C LEU A 30 14.65 6.83 -2.82
N LEU A 31 13.37 7.02 -2.45
CA LEU A 31 12.99 7.46 -1.10
C LEU A 31 13.45 6.48 -0.02
N VAL A 32 13.25 5.18 -0.24
CA VAL A 32 13.77 4.13 0.65
C VAL A 32 15.30 4.25 0.77
N GLY A 33 16.00 4.38 -0.36
CA GLY A 33 17.46 4.55 -0.37
C GLY A 33 17.93 5.78 0.41
N VAL A 34 17.23 6.92 0.27
CA VAL A 34 17.53 8.14 1.04
C VAL A 34 17.31 7.96 2.53
N ILE A 35 16.21 7.29 2.93
CA ILE A 35 15.91 7.00 4.33
C ILE A 35 17.02 6.10 4.93
N PHE A 36 17.38 5.02 4.24
CA PHE A 36 18.47 4.14 4.68
C PHE A 36 19.81 4.87 4.78
N TYR A 37 20.18 5.67 3.79
CA TYR A 37 21.41 6.44 3.80
C TYR A 37 21.45 7.40 4.99
N ARG A 38 20.37 8.12 5.28
CA ARG A 38 20.28 9.03 6.42
C ARG A 38 20.36 8.32 7.77
N LEU A 39 19.67 7.19 7.92
CA LEU A 39 19.68 6.40 9.15
C LEU A 39 21.05 5.76 9.43
N TYR A 40 21.58 5.01 8.45
CA TYR A 40 22.72 4.13 8.69
C TYR A 40 24.06 4.77 8.35
N VAL A 41 24.12 5.67 7.38
CA VAL A 41 25.38 6.31 6.98
C VAL A 41 25.59 7.63 7.70
N LEU A 42 24.54 8.47 7.79
CA LEU A 42 24.63 9.76 8.47
C LEU A 42 24.29 9.71 9.96
N GLY A 43 23.74 8.59 10.45
CA GLY A 43 23.36 8.44 11.86
C GLY A 43 22.31 9.45 12.33
N GLN A 44 21.44 9.92 11.42
CA GLN A 44 20.43 10.89 11.78
C GLN A 44 19.33 10.26 12.64
N PRO A 45 18.84 10.94 13.69
CA PRO A 45 17.75 10.43 14.50
C PRO A 45 16.45 10.34 13.72
N ASP A 46 15.60 9.38 14.07
CA ASP A 46 14.32 9.10 13.40
C ASP A 46 13.43 10.35 13.24
N GLU A 47 13.49 11.26 14.19
CA GLU A 47 12.70 12.50 14.16
C GLU A 47 13.00 13.37 12.94
N GLN A 48 14.25 13.39 12.47
CA GLN A 48 14.68 14.21 11.32
C GLN A 48 14.32 13.58 9.96
N ILE A 49 13.93 12.33 9.94
CA ILE A 49 13.56 11.60 8.71
C ILE A 49 12.08 11.21 8.67
N ARG A 50 11.32 11.55 9.72
CA ARG A 50 9.89 11.25 9.83
C ARG A 50 9.08 11.78 8.64
N ASP A 51 9.44 12.95 8.12
CA ASP A 51 8.78 13.53 6.95
C ASP A 51 8.96 12.67 5.70
N PHE A 52 10.15 12.13 5.49
CA PHE A 52 10.43 11.22 4.36
C PHE A 52 9.70 9.90 4.52
N GLN A 53 9.62 9.38 5.73
CA GLN A 53 8.85 8.16 6.04
C GLN A 53 7.35 8.39 5.80
N ALA A 54 6.82 9.54 6.21
CA ALA A 54 5.44 9.92 5.97
C ALA A 54 5.12 10.03 4.48
N VAL A 55 5.98 10.70 3.69
CA VAL A 55 5.81 10.81 2.24
C VAL A 55 5.85 9.45 1.56
N LEU A 56 6.77 8.57 1.97
CA LEU A 56 6.86 7.21 1.44
C LEU A 56 5.59 6.42 1.77
N ALA A 57 5.12 6.47 3.01
CA ALA A 57 3.91 5.79 3.44
C ALA A 57 2.67 6.29 2.68
N ILE A 58 2.46 7.60 2.60
CA ILE A 58 1.34 8.20 1.85
C ILE A 58 1.40 7.82 0.37
N SER A 59 2.58 7.87 -0.25
CA SER A 59 2.78 7.50 -1.64
C SER A 59 2.44 6.02 -1.89
N LEU A 60 2.93 5.13 -1.04
CA LEU A 60 2.72 3.69 -1.17
C LEU A 60 1.26 3.30 -0.94
N PHE A 61 0.70 3.71 0.20
CA PHE A 61 -0.69 3.37 0.57
C PHE A 61 -1.70 4.09 -0.31
N GLY A 62 -1.42 5.35 -0.70
CA GLY A 62 -2.25 6.10 -1.63
C GLY A 62 -2.30 5.45 -3.01
N TYR A 63 -1.16 4.98 -3.52
CA TYR A 63 -1.11 4.26 -4.79
C TYR A 63 -1.88 2.94 -4.75
N ILE A 64 -1.65 2.12 -3.73
CA ILE A 64 -2.37 0.85 -3.53
C ILE A 64 -3.87 1.11 -3.39
N GLY A 65 -4.26 2.08 -2.56
CA GLY A 65 -5.66 2.45 -2.37
C GLY A 65 -6.33 2.94 -3.66
N LEU A 66 -5.62 3.74 -4.45
CA LEU A 66 -6.12 4.22 -5.74
C LEU A 66 -6.27 3.09 -6.76
N GLN A 67 -5.32 2.15 -6.82
CA GLN A 67 -5.38 0.97 -7.67
C GLN A 67 -6.57 0.06 -7.30
N LEU A 68 -6.81 -0.16 -6.02
CA LEU A 68 -7.94 -0.94 -5.53
C LEU A 68 -9.28 -0.28 -5.86
N PHE A 69 -9.35 1.04 -5.69
CA PHE A 69 -10.58 1.81 -5.93
C PHE A 69 -10.93 1.94 -7.41
N LEU A 70 -9.92 2.21 -8.25
CA LEU A 70 -10.12 2.44 -9.68
C LEU A 70 -10.13 1.15 -10.50
N GLY A 71 -9.29 0.19 -10.12
CA GLY A 71 -9.01 -0.99 -10.94
C GLY A 71 -9.99 -2.14 -10.75
N GLY A 72 -10.55 -2.31 -9.57
CA GLY A 72 -11.40 -3.49 -9.25
C GLY A 72 -10.72 -4.84 -9.56
N ILE A 73 -9.42 -4.82 -9.86
CA ILE A 73 -8.67 -5.93 -10.46
C ILE A 73 -8.29 -6.96 -9.38
N MET A 74 -8.19 -6.52 -8.13
CA MET A 74 -7.81 -7.44 -7.06
C MET A 74 -9.05 -8.13 -6.48
N PRO A 75 -9.00 -9.47 -6.33
CA PRO A 75 -10.08 -10.20 -5.72
C PRO A 75 -10.32 -9.70 -4.30
N ILE A 76 -11.57 -9.47 -3.94
CA ILE A 76 -11.94 -9.17 -2.55
C ILE A 76 -11.53 -10.40 -1.74
N PRO A 77 -10.62 -10.27 -0.77
CA PRO A 77 -10.22 -11.39 0.05
C PRO A 77 -11.45 -11.93 0.79
N THR A 78 -11.60 -13.24 0.79
CA THR A 78 -12.59 -13.88 1.65
C THR A 78 -12.25 -13.59 3.11
N TRP A 79 -13.24 -13.61 4.01
CA TRP A 79 -13.01 -13.40 5.43
C TRP A 79 -11.92 -14.34 5.99
N LYS A 80 -11.91 -15.61 5.54
CA LYS A 80 -10.87 -16.58 5.90
C LYS A 80 -9.49 -16.15 5.40
N GLY A 81 -9.40 -15.68 4.15
CA GLY A 81 -8.14 -15.17 3.59
C GLY A 81 -7.63 -13.94 4.34
N ALA A 82 -8.51 -13.01 4.71
CA ALA A 82 -8.16 -11.84 5.50
C ALA A 82 -7.63 -12.22 6.89
N LEU A 83 -8.28 -13.20 7.56
CA LEU A 83 -7.82 -13.69 8.86
C LEU A 83 -6.45 -14.36 8.76
N VAL A 84 -6.23 -15.21 7.76
CA VAL A 84 -4.93 -15.87 7.54
C VAL A 84 -3.85 -14.81 7.26
N SER A 85 -4.13 -13.82 6.40
CA SER A 85 -3.19 -12.72 6.12
C SER A 85 -2.86 -11.92 7.37
N TYR A 86 -3.86 -11.64 8.21
CA TYR A 86 -3.66 -10.96 9.49
C TYR A 86 -2.75 -11.76 10.40
N LEU A 87 -3.01 -13.05 10.59
CA LEU A 87 -2.19 -13.91 11.46
C LEU A 87 -0.74 -14.02 10.96
N VAL A 88 -0.54 -14.22 9.65
CA VAL A 88 0.80 -14.32 9.06
C VAL A 88 1.54 -12.99 9.21
N LEU A 89 0.90 -11.87 8.89
CA LEU A 89 1.55 -10.55 8.96
C LEU A 89 1.86 -10.17 10.42
N THR A 90 0.94 -10.41 11.34
CA THR A 90 1.15 -10.16 12.77
C THR A 90 2.27 -11.04 13.32
N ALA A 91 2.30 -12.33 12.97
CA ALA A 91 3.38 -13.23 13.39
C ALA A 91 4.75 -12.78 12.86
N ALA A 92 4.82 -12.38 11.59
CA ALA A 92 6.06 -11.87 10.99
C ALA A 92 6.55 -10.59 11.68
N ILE A 93 5.67 -9.61 11.89
CA ILE A 93 6.01 -8.36 12.58
C ILE A 93 6.43 -8.64 14.03
N THR A 94 5.68 -9.49 14.74
CA THR A 94 6.01 -9.88 16.12
C THR A 94 7.38 -10.56 16.19
N ALA A 95 7.69 -11.46 15.25
CA ALA A 95 9.01 -12.11 15.19
C ALA A 95 10.14 -11.09 14.96
N VAL A 96 9.94 -10.12 14.09
CA VAL A 96 10.91 -9.03 13.86
C VAL A 96 11.06 -8.16 15.12
N CYS A 97 9.95 -7.78 15.77
CA CYS A 97 10.01 -7.01 17.01
C CYS A 97 10.73 -7.78 18.12
N LEU A 98 10.47 -9.08 18.28
CA LEU A 98 11.19 -9.93 19.25
C LEU A 98 12.69 -10.03 18.94
N ALA A 99 13.06 -10.11 17.67
CA ALA A 99 14.46 -10.16 17.26
C ALA A 99 15.23 -8.86 17.53
N ILE A 100 14.55 -7.70 17.39
CA ILE A 100 15.17 -6.38 17.54
C ILE A 100 15.13 -5.90 19.00
N TYR A 101 13.97 -6.00 19.65
CA TYR A 101 13.70 -5.43 20.98
C TYR A 101 13.73 -6.46 22.11
N GLY A 102 13.74 -7.76 21.77
CA GLY A 102 13.66 -8.84 22.75
C GLY A 102 12.25 -9.04 23.30
N TRP A 103 12.15 -9.66 24.50
CA TRP A 103 10.87 -9.96 25.11
C TRP A 103 10.16 -8.68 25.60
N PRO A 104 8.83 -8.55 25.38
CA PRO A 104 8.08 -7.34 25.69
C PRO A 104 8.15 -6.98 27.18
N LYS A 105 8.54 -5.74 27.47
CA LYS A 105 8.44 -5.15 28.81
C LYS A 105 7.12 -4.39 28.94
N PRO A 106 6.54 -4.32 30.15
CA PRO A 106 5.27 -3.62 30.37
C PRO A 106 5.25 -2.17 29.89
N GLU A 107 6.38 -1.48 29.96
CA GLU A 107 6.56 -0.08 29.60
C GLU A 107 6.56 0.16 28.08
N GLU A 108 6.89 -0.90 27.31
CA GLU A 108 7.01 -0.81 25.83
C GLU A 108 5.72 -1.26 25.10
N TRP A 109 4.70 -1.66 25.84
CA TRP A 109 3.47 -2.21 25.26
C TRP A 109 2.73 -1.21 24.37
N SER A 110 2.58 0.04 24.82
CA SER A 110 1.86 1.07 24.09
C SER A 110 2.57 1.50 22.81
N ASP A 111 3.90 1.58 22.84
CA ASP A 111 4.68 2.25 21.80
C ASP A 111 5.19 1.29 20.74
N THR A 112 5.40 0.03 21.09
CA THR A 112 5.95 -0.97 20.16
C THR A 112 4.97 -2.10 19.86
N TRP A 113 4.39 -2.72 20.89
CA TRP A 113 3.61 -3.95 20.73
C TRP A 113 2.17 -3.71 20.29
N LEU A 114 1.53 -2.67 20.81
CA LEU A 114 0.17 -2.31 20.40
C LEU A 114 0.10 -1.93 18.91
N PRO A 115 0.99 -1.06 18.37
CA PRO A 115 1.07 -0.81 16.94
C PRO A 115 1.40 -2.06 16.10
N ALA A 116 2.26 -2.95 16.60
CA ALA A 116 2.60 -4.21 15.90
C ALA A 116 1.40 -5.15 15.74
N LEU A 117 0.47 -5.15 16.70
CA LEU A 117 -0.77 -5.93 16.65
C LEU A 117 -1.88 -5.23 15.86
N LEU A 118 -2.07 -3.93 16.06
CA LEU A 118 -3.14 -3.16 15.42
C LEU A 118 -2.82 -2.77 13.97
N GLY A 119 -1.54 -2.54 13.64
CA GLY A 119 -1.12 -2.14 12.31
C GLY A 119 -1.61 -3.08 11.21
N PRO A 120 -1.38 -4.40 11.30
CA PRO A 120 -1.90 -5.37 10.35
C PRO A 120 -3.43 -5.37 10.24
N ALA A 121 -4.16 -5.18 11.34
CA ALA A 121 -5.61 -5.13 11.35
C ALA A 121 -6.13 -3.90 10.59
N ILE A 122 -5.52 -2.74 10.80
CA ILE A 122 -5.85 -1.48 10.11
C ILE A 122 -5.56 -1.61 8.61
N LEU A 123 -4.41 -2.18 8.25
CA LEU A 123 -4.02 -2.38 6.86
C LEU A 123 -4.98 -3.32 6.12
N ILE A 124 -5.28 -4.46 6.69
CA ILE A 124 -6.17 -5.45 6.08
C ILE A 124 -7.62 -4.94 6.04
N GLY A 125 -8.08 -4.30 7.13
CA GLY A 125 -9.40 -3.69 7.19
C GLY A 125 -9.57 -2.55 6.17
N GLY A 126 -8.57 -1.69 6.05
CA GLY A 126 -8.50 -0.63 5.04
C GLY A 126 -8.51 -1.19 3.62
N TYR A 127 -7.69 -2.21 3.35
CA TYR A 127 -7.67 -2.92 2.06
C TYR A 127 -9.05 -3.47 1.70
N MET A 128 -9.67 -4.22 2.62
CA MET A 128 -11.01 -4.80 2.38
C MET A 128 -12.08 -3.73 2.14
N GLY A 129 -12.02 -2.63 2.90
CA GLY A 129 -12.94 -1.50 2.74
C GLY A 129 -12.83 -0.87 1.36
N VAL A 130 -11.61 -0.51 0.94
CA VAL A 130 -11.35 0.12 -0.35
C VAL A 130 -11.67 -0.83 -1.52
N ALA A 131 -11.31 -2.11 -1.41
CA ALA A 131 -11.61 -3.11 -2.42
C ALA A 131 -13.13 -3.31 -2.61
N ARG A 132 -13.91 -3.35 -1.51
CA ARG A 132 -15.39 -3.43 -1.58
C ARG A 132 -16.01 -2.19 -2.21
N LEU A 133 -15.53 -1.01 -1.84
CA LEU A 133 -16.00 0.25 -2.44
C LEU A 133 -15.70 0.31 -3.94
N GLY A 134 -14.52 -0.13 -4.36
CA GLY A 134 -14.16 -0.24 -5.77
C GLY A 134 -15.08 -1.18 -6.54
N HIS A 135 -15.35 -2.36 -5.99
CA HIS A 135 -16.25 -3.35 -6.59
C HIS A 135 -17.69 -2.83 -6.74
N TRP A 136 -18.24 -2.28 -5.67
CA TRP A 136 -19.57 -1.67 -5.68
C TRP A 136 -19.71 -0.54 -6.71
N ARG A 137 -18.65 0.26 -6.90
CA ARG A 137 -18.64 1.29 -7.95
C ARG A 137 -18.72 0.69 -9.34
N ILE A 138 -17.95 -0.39 -9.60
CA ILE A 138 -17.94 -1.04 -10.92
C ILE A 138 -19.28 -1.71 -11.21
N GLU A 139 -19.86 -2.40 -10.24
CA GLU A 139 -21.20 -3.00 -10.39
C GLU A 139 -22.24 -1.96 -10.76
N ARG A 140 -22.27 -0.81 -10.09
CA ARG A 140 -23.18 0.30 -10.46
C ARG A 140 -22.93 0.89 -11.85
N GLN A 141 -21.68 0.90 -12.31
CA GLN A 141 -21.38 1.34 -13.67
C GLN A 141 -21.87 0.35 -14.72
N LEU A 142 -21.72 -0.94 -14.46
CA LEU A 142 -22.21 -2.01 -15.35
C LEU A 142 -23.75 -2.01 -15.43
N GLU A 143 -24.44 -1.84 -14.32
CA GLU A 143 -25.92 -1.70 -14.30
C GLU A 143 -26.41 -0.53 -15.15
N ARG A 144 -25.71 0.61 -15.14
CA ARG A 144 -26.05 1.79 -15.95
C ARG A 144 -25.77 1.61 -17.44
N MET A 145 -24.81 0.78 -17.81
CA MET A 145 -24.47 0.49 -19.20
C MET A 145 -25.34 -0.62 -19.81
N GLY A 146 -25.98 -1.44 -18.97
CA GLY A 146 -26.89 -2.50 -19.40
C GLY A 146 -28.35 -2.08 -19.56
N GLN A 147 -28.68 -0.80 -19.25
CA GLN A 147 -29.95 -0.16 -19.49
C GLN A 147 -29.89 0.74 -20.74
#